data_5395ade9ff6d13d3f1a7a03417f29526
#
_entry.id   5395ade9ff6d13d3f1a7a03417f29526
#
_cell.length_a   1.000
_cell.length_b   1.000
_cell.length_c   1.000
_cell.angle_alpha   90.00
_cell.angle_beta   90.00
_cell.angle_gamma   90.00
#
_symmetry.space_group_name_H-M   'P 1'
#
loop_
_entity.id
_entity.type
_entity.pdbx_description
1 polymer ?
#
loop_
_entity_poly.entity_id
_entity_poly.type
_entity_poly.pdbx_seq_one_letter_code
_entity_poly.pdbx_strand_id
1 'polypeptide(L)'
;MEEEFQKKFDGLLSDYTQLLLGKQNKELKAKVEIWMLYSQMAKSMPSLVKHWNKEFPEGKQEIINIIAEIKKINEKQKHNK
;
A
#
# COMPACT_ATOMS: atom_id res chain seq x y z
N MET A 1 13.27 11.58 -13.20
CA MET A 1 13.95 10.45 -12.59
C MET A 1 14.34 9.46 -13.67
N GLU A 2 15.47 8.84 -13.52
CA GLU A 2 15.97 7.93 -14.54
C GLU A 2 15.06 6.72 -14.73
N GLU A 3 14.81 6.38 -15.99
CA GLU A 3 13.89 5.32 -16.34
C GLU A 3 14.35 3.95 -15.84
N GLU A 4 15.65 3.68 -15.95
CA GLU A 4 16.17 2.40 -15.50
C GLU A 4 16.05 2.25 -13.99
N PHE A 5 16.30 3.31 -13.25
CA PHE A 5 16.14 3.29 -11.81
C PHE A 5 14.70 3.01 -11.42
N GLN A 6 13.76 3.64 -12.12
CA GLN A 6 12.35 3.43 -11.83
C GLN A 6 11.92 1.99 -12.07
N LYS A 7 12.44 1.39 -13.13
CA LYS A 7 12.14 -0.01 -13.41
C LYS A 7 12.66 -0.93 -12.32
N LYS A 8 13.85 -0.67 -11.85
CA LYS A 8 14.44 -1.48 -10.78
C LYS A 8 13.71 -1.30 -9.47
N PHE A 9 13.33 -0.07 -9.16
CA PHE A 9 12.56 0.19 -7.95
C PHE A 9 11.18 -0.47 -8.04
N ASP A 10 10.57 -0.42 -9.22
CA ASP A 10 9.29 -1.08 -9.44
C ASP A 10 9.41 -2.60 -9.23
N GLY A 11 10.54 -3.18 -9.64
CA GLY A 11 10.81 -4.59 -9.40
C GLY A 11 10.94 -4.88 -7.91
N LEU A 12 11.56 -3.98 -7.17
CA LEU A 12 11.67 -4.13 -5.73
C LEU A 12 10.29 -4.13 -5.09
N LEU A 13 9.42 -3.23 -5.52
CA LEU A 13 8.06 -3.17 -5.01
C LEU A 13 7.29 -4.44 -5.35
N SER A 14 7.49 -4.99 -6.54
CA SER A 14 6.85 -6.24 -6.94
C SER A 14 7.30 -7.39 -6.04
N ASP A 15 8.60 -7.48 -5.78
CA ASP A 15 9.14 -8.52 -4.90
C ASP A 15 8.61 -8.36 -3.48
N TYR A 16 8.56 -7.13 -3.00
CA TYR A 16 8.03 -6.87 -1.67
C TYR A 16 6.58 -7.32 -1.57
N THR A 17 5.77 -6.99 -2.58
CA THR A 17 4.37 -7.40 -2.61
C THR A 17 4.24 -8.91 -2.60
N GLN A 18 5.06 -9.59 -3.40
CA GLN A 18 5.06 -11.05 -3.48
C GLN A 18 5.38 -11.68 -2.13
N LEU A 19 6.39 -11.17 -1.46
CA LEU A 19 6.79 -11.72 -0.16
C LEU A 19 5.78 -11.41 0.93
N LEU A 20 5.18 -10.24 0.87
CA LEU A 20 4.22 -9.82 1.87
C LEU A 20 2.90 -10.57 1.76
N LEU A 21 2.40 -10.74 0.54
CA LEU A 21 1.06 -11.27 0.32
C LEU A 21 1.04 -12.67 -0.27
N GLY A 22 2.20 -13.22 -0.63
CA GLY A 22 2.27 -14.55 -1.21
C GLY A 22 1.89 -14.59 -2.68
N LYS A 23 1.50 -13.45 -3.23
CA LYS A 23 1.15 -13.32 -4.64
C LYS A 23 1.33 -11.87 -5.05
N GLN A 24 1.39 -11.63 -6.35
CA GLN A 24 1.62 -10.30 -6.86
C GLN A 24 0.89 -10.11 -8.17
N ASN A 25 0.19 -9.00 -8.30
CA ASN A 25 -0.39 -8.55 -9.55
C ASN A 25 -0.45 -7.02 -9.49
N LYS A 26 -0.85 -6.40 -10.59
CA LYS A 26 -0.87 -4.94 -10.67
C LYS A 26 -1.76 -4.30 -9.62
N GLU A 27 -2.90 -4.91 -9.38
CA GLU A 27 -3.86 -4.37 -8.43
C GLU A 27 -3.33 -4.41 -6.99
N LEU A 28 -2.80 -5.56 -6.58
CA LEU A 28 -2.25 -5.70 -5.22
C LEU A 28 -1.03 -4.82 -5.02
N LYS A 29 -0.19 -4.72 -6.04
CA LYS A 29 0.98 -3.88 -5.98
C LYS A 29 0.60 -2.42 -5.77
N ALA A 30 -0.42 -1.95 -6.49
CA ALA A 30 -0.91 -0.58 -6.32
C ALA A 30 -1.47 -0.35 -4.93
N LYS A 31 -2.17 -1.33 -4.37
CA LYS A 31 -2.72 -1.22 -3.03
C LYS A 31 -1.64 -1.16 -1.96
N VAL A 32 -0.59 -1.96 -2.12
CA VAL A 32 0.54 -1.94 -1.19
C VAL A 32 1.22 -0.57 -1.25
N GLU A 33 1.40 -0.04 -2.45
CA GLU A 33 2.01 1.27 -2.61
C GLU A 33 1.19 2.36 -1.92
N ILE A 34 -0.13 2.34 -2.12
CA ILE A 34 -1.03 3.32 -1.48
C ILE A 34 -0.93 3.20 0.04
N TRP A 35 -0.95 1.98 0.56
CA TRP A 35 -0.84 1.74 1.99
C TRP A 35 0.45 2.32 2.56
N MET A 36 1.57 2.05 1.90
CA MET A 36 2.85 2.52 2.39
C MET A 36 2.96 4.04 2.36
N LEU A 37 2.54 4.65 1.25
CA LEU A 37 2.62 6.09 1.11
C LEU A 37 1.67 6.81 2.07
N TYR A 38 0.45 6.31 2.19
CA TYR A 38 -0.50 6.91 3.11
C TYR A 38 -0.01 6.82 4.55
N SER A 39 0.53 5.68 4.95
CA SER A 39 1.06 5.49 6.29
C SER A 39 2.21 6.45 6.56
N GLN A 40 3.09 6.63 5.58
CA GLN A 40 4.21 7.55 5.73
C GLN A 40 3.75 9.00 5.84
N MET A 41 2.76 9.38 5.02
CA MET A 41 2.20 10.73 5.08
C MET A 41 1.49 10.99 6.41
N ALA A 42 0.78 9.99 6.91
CA ALA A 42 0.10 10.13 8.20
C ALA A 42 1.09 10.32 9.35
N LYS A 43 2.26 9.73 9.24
CA LYS A 43 3.33 9.90 10.23
C LYS A 43 4.01 11.25 10.11
N SER A 44 4.33 11.63 8.87
CA SER A 44 5.13 12.84 8.62
C SER A 44 4.30 14.11 8.72
N MET A 45 3.08 14.05 8.21
CA MET A 45 2.22 15.23 8.14
C MET A 45 0.78 14.88 8.51
N PRO A 46 0.52 14.61 9.79
CA PRO A 46 -0.82 14.19 10.20
C PRO A 46 -1.90 15.23 9.89
N SER A 47 -1.55 16.52 9.94
CA SER A 47 -2.52 17.58 9.63
C SER A 47 -2.99 17.51 8.19
N LEU A 48 -2.07 17.21 7.29
CA LEU A 48 -2.39 17.11 5.87
C LEU A 48 -3.35 15.95 5.62
N VAL A 49 -3.06 14.80 6.20
CA VAL A 49 -3.90 13.61 6.04
C VAL A 49 -5.26 13.83 6.67
N LYS A 50 -5.30 14.46 7.84
CA LYS A 50 -6.55 14.76 8.52
C LYS A 50 -7.42 15.69 7.68
N HIS A 51 -6.81 16.69 7.07
CA HIS A 51 -7.53 17.62 6.20
C HIS A 51 -8.09 16.89 4.98
N TRP A 52 -7.28 16.04 4.35
CA TRP A 52 -7.70 15.25 3.19
C TRP A 52 -8.86 14.33 3.55
N ASN A 53 -8.79 13.69 4.71
CA ASN A 53 -9.88 12.81 5.17
C ASN A 53 -11.17 13.57 5.37
N LYS A 54 -11.08 14.81 5.82
CA LYS A 54 -12.25 15.65 6.04
C LYS A 54 -12.86 16.10 4.72
N GLU A 55 -12.01 16.45 3.75
CA GLU A 55 -12.46 16.92 2.45
C GLU A 55 -13.00 15.78 1.60
N PHE A 56 -12.48 14.57 1.81
CA PHE A 56 -12.80 13.43 0.98
C PHE A 56 -13.02 12.19 1.85
N PRO A 57 -14.19 12.13 2.54
CA PRO A 57 -14.43 10.98 3.46
C PRO A 57 -14.49 9.63 2.76
N GLU A 58 -14.92 9.59 1.49
CA GLU A 58 -14.93 8.33 0.75
C GLU A 58 -13.52 7.79 0.54
N GLY A 59 -12.56 8.70 0.40
CA GLY A 59 -11.16 8.31 0.26
C GLY A 59 -10.65 7.62 1.50
N LYS A 60 -11.03 8.12 2.67
CA LYS A 60 -10.63 7.50 3.93
C LYS A 60 -11.18 6.08 4.02
N GLN A 61 -12.42 5.88 3.61
CA GLN A 61 -13.03 4.56 3.63
C GLN A 61 -12.30 3.61 2.69
N GLU A 62 -11.91 4.10 1.52
CA GLU A 62 -11.14 3.30 0.57
C GLU A 62 -9.79 2.88 1.16
N ILE A 63 -9.12 3.79 1.86
CA ILE A 63 -7.85 3.48 2.51
C ILE A 63 -8.04 2.40 3.57
N ILE A 64 -9.09 2.52 4.37
CA ILE A 64 -9.39 1.52 5.39
C ILE A 64 -9.61 0.16 4.76
N ASN A 65 -10.37 0.11 3.65
CA ASN A 65 -10.63 -1.14 2.95
C ASN A 65 -9.35 -1.75 2.39
N ILE A 66 -8.48 -0.92 1.84
CA ILE A 66 -7.21 -1.39 1.28
C ILE A 66 -6.33 -1.98 2.38
N ILE A 67 -6.21 -1.30 3.50
CA ILE A 67 -5.41 -1.76 4.62
C ILE A 67 -5.96 -3.09 5.17
N ALA A 68 -7.28 -3.17 5.31
CA ALA A 68 -7.92 -4.39 5.81
C ALA A 68 -7.67 -5.57 4.87
N GLU A 69 -7.73 -5.32 3.56
CA GLU A 69 -7.49 -6.37 2.58
C GLU A 69 -6.05 -6.87 2.64
N ILE A 70 -5.10 -5.94 2.73
CA ILE A 70 -3.68 -6.30 2.81
C ILE A 70 -3.42 -7.13 4.05
N LYS A 71 -3.95 -6.72 5.19
CA LYS A 71 -3.77 -7.45 6.45
C LYS A 71 -4.37 -8.85 6.36
N LYS A 72 -5.53 -8.96 5.78
CA LYS A 72 -6.21 -10.24 5.65
C LYS A 72 -5.40 -11.21 4.79
N ILE A 73 -4.92 -10.74 3.65
CA ILE A 73 -4.11 -11.58 2.76
C ILE A 73 -2.81 -11.97 3.43
N ASN A 74 -2.18 -11.02 4.12
CA ASN A 74 -0.93 -11.29 4.81
C ASN A 74 -1.10 -12.35 5.90
N GLU A 75 -2.18 -12.28 6.66
CA GLU A 75 -2.45 -13.27 7.69
C GLU A 75 -2.68 -14.65 7.12
N LYS A 76 -3.42 -14.74 6.01
CA LYS A 76 -3.65 -16.01 5.35
C LYS A 76 -2.34 -16.64 4.91
N GLN A 77 -1.42 -15.84 4.39
CA GLN A 77 -0.14 -16.35 3.97
C GLN A 77 0.66 -16.91 5.13
N LYS A 78 0.62 -16.23 6.27
CA LYS A 78 1.32 -16.70 7.46
C LYS A 78 0.78 -18.05 7.93
N HIS A 79 -0.53 -18.22 7.85
CA HIS A 79 -1.16 -19.46 8.28
C HIS A 79 -0.88 -20.63 7.34
N ASN A 80 -0.60 -20.34 6.08
CA ASN A 80 -0.38 -21.38 5.07
C ASN A 80 1.07 -21.82 4.98
N LYS A 81 1.88 -21.44 5.92
CA LYS A 81 3.27 -21.91 5.93
C LYS A 81 3.42 -23.21 6.71
#